data_a837ed140ba2057de1ef549b579a5bfd
#
_entry.id   a837ed140ba2057de1ef549b579a5bfd
#
_cell.length_a   1.000
_cell.length_b   1.000
_cell.length_c   1.000
_cell.angle_alpha   90.00
_cell.angle_beta   90.00
_cell.angle_gamma   90.00
#
_symmetry.space_group_name_H-M   'P 1'
#
loop_
_entity.id
_entity.type
_entity.pdbx_description
1 polymer ?
#
loop_
_entity_poly.entity_id
_entity_poly.type
_entity_poly.pdbx_seq_one_letter_code
_entity_poly.pdbx_strand_id
1 'polypeptide(L)'
;MMNLTATHGRPKQLQSLMCCAAALLLSACQQTQIVFTPTEPPSLASFDTPYPLDNHLPESGVIIPATDPMFSDEVYTELDLPYQLHRLASVQSNHALNSNNLSTHALSSNTLSNRVSLAAISPQAPFNNPDILQIALQEKARALAISLADPCLETFSIRVSLHSINLSLTCPDDVNHIYGLLVQFWQPNTFVDATTAPVDIDNIRRQLKLNKHLNAFSGAEIDKAWREKLLGPEHPYNTVLNNNELFDSLNLNQLQQIQQQAASQAQWHLFLPNMQAKNAEFDLQASIKLWPLLTKSLPKSLSKSSQQADKLETTTPKQTQKIYLIDAPGSVQTQVRLGYRIDHRIDHSINHAIGHTVNLELGDRSETSQLSSQEVALSCRSLSALMGRSFSGRLYYDLREKRGLTYGIYGQCANAPLSSSIKFYGSTAIEHTGAFVVGILDHLVLVKTQSASQGEINALKTYLIAEDLLSQDNSIQRENQYLQQVATGLTQVDVQKLNAELQALTPARLQQLANGAFSGEPLIILRGDIDKIIPDLTSKLPEWQLERIKVD
;
A
#
# COMPACT_ATOMS: atom_id res chain seq x y z
N MET A 1 -0.86 -51.74 -65.35
CA MET A 1 -1.03 -50.77 -66.44
C MET A 1 -2.45 -50.19 -66.34
N MET A 2 -2.58 -49.01 -65.79
CA MET A 2 -3.71 -48.10 -66.08
C MET A 2 -3.39 -46.75 -65.40
N ASN A 3 -3.03 -45.78 -66.24
CA ASN A 3 -2.84 -44.39 -65.90
C ASN A 3 -4.18 -43.75 -65.60
N LEU A 4 -4.27 -43.02 -64.48
CA LEU A 4 -5.34 -42.08 -64.23
C LEU A 4 -4.73 -40.72 -63.89
N THR A 5 -4.81 -39.84 -64.88
CA THR A 5 -4.47 -38.42 -64.78
C THR A 5 -5.56 -37.69 -64.03
N ALA A 6 -5.22 -37.09 -62.90
CA ALA A 6 -6.10 -36.22 -62.11
C ALA A 6 -5.95 -34.77 -62.59
N THR A 7 -6.99 -34.21 -63.16
CA THR A 7 -7.12 -32.80 -63.53
C THR A 7 -7.38 -31.91 -62.29
N HIS A 8 -6.47 -30.99 -62.03
CA HIS A 8 -6.61 -29.93 -61.02
C HIS A 8 -7.53 -28.82 -61.54
N GLY A 9 -8.79 -28.80 -61.11
CA GLY A 9 -9.65 -27.63 -61.16
C GLY A 9 -9.72 -26.95 -59.80
N ARG A 10 -9.01 -25.83 -59.61
CA ARG A 10 -9.17 -24.99 -58.42
C ARG A 10 -10.41 -24.11 -58.55
N PRO A 11 -11.30 -24.07 -57.59
CA PRO A 11 -12.49 -23.22 -57.64
C PRO A 11 -12.09 -21.75 -57.31
N LYS A 12 -12.10 -20.88 -58.30
CA LYS A 12 -11.93 -19.41 -58.14
C LYS A 12 -12.97 -18.76 -57.20
N GLN A 13 -14.02 -19.45 -56.85
CA GLN A 13 -15.03 -18.97 -55.90
C GLN A 13 -14.61 -18.94 -54.44
N LEU A 14 -13.67 -19.81 -54.02
CA LEU A 14 -13.19 -19.82 -52.60
C LEU A 14 -12.26 -18.64 -52.29
N GLN A 15 -11.51 -18.17 -53.26
CA GLN A 15 -10.64 -17.01 -53.10
C GLN A 15 -11.44 -15.69 -53.00
N SER A 16 -12.54 -15.57 -53.73
CA SER A 16 -13.40 -14.38 -53.62
C SER A 16 -14.12 -14.29 -52.26
N LEU A 17 -14.55 -15.40 -51.69
CA LEU A 17 -15.19 -15.45 -50.38
C LEU A 17 -14.19 -15.12 -49.24
N MET A 18 -12.95 -15.56 -49.33
CA MET A 18 -11.91 -15.21 -48.35
C MET A 18 -11.51 -13.73 -48.37
N CYS A 19 -11.46 -13.11 -49.55
CA CYS A 19 -11.21 -11.67 -49.67
C CYS A 19 -12.37 -10.81 -49.11
N CYS A 20 -13.62 -11.22 -49.31
CA CYS A 20 -14.77 -10.52 -48.72
C CYS A 20 -14.83 -10.68 -47.19
N ALA A 21 -14.50 -11.85 -46.65
CA ALA A 21 -14.43 -12.07 -45.21
C ALA A 21 -13.30 -11.28 -44.56
N ALA A 22 -12.13 -11.18 -45.21
CA ALA A 22 -11.02 -10.36 -44.73
C ALA A 22 -11.32 -8.85 -44.75
N ALA A 23 -12.04 -8.37 -45.77
CA ALA A 23 -12.46 -6.97 -45.87
C ALA A 23 -13.55 -6.62 -44.82
N LEU A 24 -14.44 -7.55 -44.45
CA LEU A 24 -15.41 -7.35 -43.38
C LEU A 24 -14.78 -7.38 -41.99
N LEU A 25 -13.68 -8.14 -41.78
CA LEU A 25 -12.96 -8.14 -40.51
C LEU A 25 -12.08 -6.87 -40.33
N LEU A 26 -11.66 -6.25 -41.43
CA LEU A 26 -10.92 -4.98 -41.38
C LEU A 26 -11.83 -3.76 -41.15
N SER A 27 -13.09 -3.83 -41.52
CA SER A 27 -14.06 -2.75 -41.24
C SER A 27 -14.64 -2.78 -39.82
N ALA A 28 -14.48 -3.88 -39.09
CA ALA A 28 -14.96 -3.99 -37.71
C ALA A 28 -14.03 -3.26 -36.69
N CYS A 29 -12.87 -2.78 -37.11
CA CYS A 29 -11.93 -2.01 -36.27
C CYS A 29 -11.91 -0.51 -36.63
N GLN A 30 -12.99 0.04 -37.21
CA GLN A 30 -13.10 1.50 -37.22
C GLN A 30 -13.39 1.96 -35.79
N GLN A 31 -12.29 2.32 -35.06
CA GLN A 31 -12.42 3.10 -33.84
C GLN A 31 -13.17 4.39 -34.21
N THR A 32 -14.39 4.50 -33.73
CA THR A 32 -15.08 5.78 -33.73
C THR A 32 -14.21 6.77 -32.93
N GLN A 33 -13.61 7.74 -33.60
CA GLN A 33 -12.99 8.86 -32.92
C GLN A 33 -14.08 9.56 -32.11
N ILE A 34 -14.09 9.29 -30.81
CA ILE A 34 -14.94 10.06 -29.89
C ILE A 34 -14.27 11.44 -29.80
N VAL A 35 -14.85 12.41 -30.48
CA VAL A 35 -14.44 13.81 -30.30
C VAL A 35 -14.90 14.22 -28.91
N PHE A 36 -13.96 14.30 -27.98
CA PHE A 36 -14.24 14.84 -26.65
C PHE A 36 -14.50 16.34 -26.79
N THR A 37 -15.72 16.74 -26.62
CA THR A 37 -16.06 18.14 -26.39
C THR A 37 -15.75 18.47 -24.93
N PRO A 38 -14.94 19.50 -24.62
CA PRO A 38 -14.78 19.96 -23.25
C PRO A 38 -16.18 20.21 -22.69
N THR A 39 -16.59 19.39 -21.74
CA THR A 39 -17.83 19.60 -21.01
C THR A 39 -17.49 20.43 -19.77
N GLU A 40 -18.41 21.29 -19.38
CA GLU A 40 -18.29 21.95 -18.08
C GLU A 40 -18.06 20.89 -17.00
N PRO A 41 -17.24 21.22 -15.97
CA PRO A 41 -17.04 20.31 -14.84
C PRO A 41 -18.41 19.85 -14.33
N PRO A 42 -18.59 18.55 -14.10
CA PRO A 42 -19.89 18.07 -13.63
C PRO A 42 -20.22 18.75 -12.31
N SER A 43 -21.42 19.28 -12.17
CA SER A 43 -21.88 19.82 -10.88
C SER A 43 -21.90 18.70 -9.83
N LEU A 44 -21.67 19.02 -8.56
CA LEU A 44 -21.76 18.01 -7.48
C LEU A 44 -23.14 17.38 -7.38
N ALA A 45 -24.20 18.06 -7.80
CA ALA A 45 -25.54 17.50 -7.92
C ALA A 45 -25.60 16.32 -8.89
N SER A 46 -24.69 16.23 -9.85
CA SER A 46 -24.56 15.07 -10.75
C SER A 46 -23.95 13.83 -10.08
N PHE A 47 -23.45 13.98 -8.88
CA PHE A 47 -22.99 12.89 -8.01
C PHE A 47 -24.01 12.49 -6.96
N ASP A 48 -25.19 13.10 -6.94
CA ASP A 48 -26.32 12.50 -6.22
C ASP A 48 -26.43 11.07 -6.75
N THR A 49 -26.05 10.16 -5.88
CA THR A 49 -25.76 8.79 -6.23
C THR A 49 -26.94 8.22 -7.00
N PRO A 50 -26.73 7.58 -8.17
CA PRO A 50 -27.79 6.84 -8.85
C PRO A 50 -28.22 5.60 -8.05
N TYR A 51 -27.52 5.30 -6.95
CA TYR A 51 -27.93 4.32 -5.98
C TYR A 51 -28.84 5.00 -4.98
N PRO A 52 -30.07 4.53 -4.81
CA PRO A 52 -30.95 4.95 -3.72
C PRO A 52 -30.42 4.37 -2.39
N LEU A 53 -29.16 4.65 -2.06
CA LEU A 53 -28.59 4.29 -0.78
C LEU A 53 -29.34 4.98 0.37
N ASP A 54 -29.90 6.16 0.09
CA ASP A 54 -30.67 6.91 1.07
C ASP A 54 -32.01 6.22 1.45
N ASN A 55 -32.51 5.32 0.60
CA ASN A 55 -33.78 4.64 0.85
C ASN A 55 -33.65 3.25 1.50
N HIS A 56 -32.44 2.70 1.60
CA HIS A 56 -32.19 1.33 2.09
C HIS A 56 -31.22 1.23 3.25
N LEU A 57 -30.46 2.26 3.55
CA LEU A 57 -29.71 2.29 4.77
C LEU A 57 -30.63 2.78 5.88
N PRO A 58 -30.78 2.03 6.99
CA PRO A 58 -31.55 2.52 8.13
C PRO A 58 -30.96 3.85 8.58
N GLU A 59 -31.84 4.85 8.81
CA GLU A 59 -31.46 6.16 9.36
C GLU A 59 -30.74 6.07 10.71
N SER A 60 -30.95 4.99 11.45
CA SER A 60 -30.09 4.60 12.56
C SER A 60 -28.74 4.22 11.97
N GLY A 61 -27.83 5.14 11.96
CA GLY A 61 -26.48 4.96 11.46
C GLY A 61 -25.88 3.63 11.89
N VAL A 62 -24.98 3.10 11.10
CA VAL A 62 -24.16 1.98 11.49
C VAL A 62 -23.73 2.26 12.94
N ILE A 63 -24.27 1.52 13.90
CA ILE A 63 -23.80 1.58 15.27
C ILE A 63 -22.38 1.05 15.20
N ILE A 64 -21.43 1.98 15.21
CA ILE A 64 -20.04 1.63 15.31
C ILE A 64 -19.88 1.13 16.73
N PRO A 65 -19.60 -0.16 16.95
CA PRO A 65 -19.27 -0.61 18.28
C PRO A 65 -18.10 0.25 18.75
N ALA A 66 -18.14 0.68 20.01
CA ALA A 66 -16.97 1.26 20.63
C ALA A 66 -15.82 0.33 20.28
N THR A 67 -14.79 0.87 19.62
CA THR A 67 -13.64 0.08 19.22
C THR A 67 -12.93 -0.32 20.50
N ASP A 68 -13.23 -1.52 20.99
CA ASP A 68 -12.39 -2.14 22.00
C ASP A 68 -10.98 -2.21 21.41
N PRO A 69 -9.95 -1.96 22.22
CA PRO A 69 -8.59 -2.06 21.72
C PRO A 69 -8.39 -3.44 21.09
N MET A 70 -7.88 -3.46 19.85
CA MET A 70 -7.67 -4.71 19.10
C MET A 70 -6.72 -5.66 19.82
N PHE A 71 -5.86 -5.10 20.64
CA PHE A 71 -4.91 -5.81 21.48
C PHE A 71 -4.96 -5.26 22.90
N SER A 72 -4.89 -6.12 23.89
CA SER A 72 -4.57 -5.73 25.25
C SER A 72 -3.05 -5.58 25.32
N ASP A 73 -2.58 -4.38 25.56
CA ASP A 73 -1.18 -4.16 25.92
C ASP A 73 -1.01 -4.70 27.35
N GLU A 74 -0.32 -5.81 27.48
CA GLU A 74 0.08 -6.31 28.79
C GLU A 74 1.28 -5.47 29.25
N VAL A 75 1.05 -4.52 30.14
CA VAL A 75 2.13 -3.70 30.72
C VAL A 75 2.76 -4.47 31.86
N TYR A 76 3.88 -5.10 31.62
CA TYR A 76 4.71 -5.71 32.66
C TYR A 76 5.68 -4.68 33.20
N THR A 77 5.27 -3.94 34.22
CA THR A 77 6.07 -2.87 34.84
C THR A 77 7.30 -3.37 35.61
N GLU A 78 7.39 -4.66 35.90
CA GLU A 78 8.48 -5.26 36.70
C GLU A 78 9.58 -5.93 35.84
N LEU A 79 9.37 -6.08 34.54
CA LEU A 79 10.30 -6.75 33.64
C LEU A 79 10.70 -5.83 32.50
N ASP A 80 12.01 -5.65 32.31
CA ASP A 80 12.55 -4.96 31.13
C ASP A 80 12.50 -5.91 29.92
N LEU A 81 11.36 -5.90 29.22
CA LEU A 81 11.15 -6.73 28.05
C LEU A 81 11.83 -6.13 26.82
N PRO A 82 12.57 -6.91 26.04
CA PRO A 82 13.22 -6.45 24.82
C PRO A 82 12.25 -6.28 23.63
N TYR A 83 10.97 -6.51 23.85
CA TYR A 83 9.87 -6.39 22.88
C TYR A 83 8.60 -5.88 23.57
N GLN A 84 7.71 -5.29 22.79
CA GLN A 84 6.36 -4.98 23.26
C GLN A 84 5.48 -6.22 23.07
N LEU A 85 4.79 -6.62 24.14
CA LEU A 85 3.94 -7.80 24.15
C LEU A 85 2.46 -7.41 23.92
N HIS A 86 1.83 -8.06 22.96
CA HIS A 86 0.43 -7.85 22.60
C HIS A 86 -0.33 -9.16 22.63
N ARG A 87 -1.50 -9.16 23.24
CA ARG A 87 -2.43 -10.28 23.15
C ARG A 87 -3.66 -9.88 22.36
N LEU A 88 -4.12 -10.78 21.49
CA LEU A 88 -5.40 -10.60 20.81
C LEU A 88 -6.51 -10.50 21.88
N ALA A 89 -7.27 -9.41 21.86
CA ALA A 89 -8.45 -9.27 22.67
C ALA A 89 -9.47 -10.37 22.31
N SER A 90 -10.19 -10.89 23.30
CA SER A 90 -11.34 -11.76 23.02
C SER A 90 -12.34 -10.95 22.21
N VAL A 91 -12.67 -11.39 21.01
CA VAL A 91 -13.82 -10.87 20.28
C VAL A 91 -15.05 -11.29 21.10
N GLN A 92 -15.51 -10.40 21.98
CA GLN A 92 -16.85 -10.57 22.51
C GLN A 92 -17.77 -10.35 21.32
N SER A 93 -18.33 -11.44 20.80
CA SER A 93 -19.36 -11.41 19.76
C SER A 93 -20.66 -10.83 20.36
N ASN A 94 -20.61 -9.55 20.78
CA ASN A 94 -21.78 -8.80 21.20
C ASN A 94 -22.70 -8.47 20.01
N HIS A 95 -22.35 -8.88 18.82
CA HIS A 95 -23.23 -8.89 17.66
C HIS A 95 -24.07 -10.18 17.63
N ALA A 96 -24.81 -10.44 18.71
CA ALA A 96 -26.03 -11.19 18.58
C ALA A 96 -27.02 -10.33 17.76
N LEU A 97 -26.78 -10.24 16.47
CA LEU A 97 -27.83 -9.91 15.52
C LEU A 97 -28.92 -10.95 15.78
N ASN A 98 -30.06 -10.49 16.29
CA ASN A 98 -31.30 -11.24 16.34
C ASN A 98 -31.70 -11.64 14.92
N SER A 99 -31.00 -12.57 14.33
CA SER A 99 -31.40 -13.26 13.11
C SER A 99 -31.95 -14.63 13.50
N ASN A 100 -33.22 -14.63 13.89
CA ASN A 100 -34.02 -15.81 13.68
C ASN A 100 -33.94 -16.16 12.19
N ASN A 101 -33.36 -17.32 11.87
CA ASN A 101 -33.32 -17.97 10.57
C ASN A 101 -32.20 -17.58 9.57
N LEU A 102 -30.95 -17.51 9.97
CA LEU A 102 -29.89 -17.96 9.06
C LEU A 102 -29.17 -19.13 9.74
N SER A 103 -29.17 -20.28 9.04
CA SER A 103 -28.44 -21.47 9.44
C SER A 103 -27.03 -21.09 9.88
N THR A 104 -26.80 -21.25 11.16
CA THR A 104 -25.50 -21.12 11.79
C THR A 104 -24.57 -22.20 11.22
N HIS A 105 -24.03 -22.00 10.02
CA HIS A 105 -22.66 -22.35 9.80
C HIS A 105 -21.84 -21.33 10.60
N ALA A 106 -22.01 -21.37 11.93
CA ALA A 106 -20.94 -21.02 12.82
C ALA A 106 -19.76 -21.82 12.30
N LEU A 107 -18.85 -21.14 11.61
CA LEU A 107 -17.48 -21.54 11.54
C LEU A 107 -17.02 -21.61 13.00
N SER A 108 -17.40 -22.71 13.68
CA SER A 108 -16.68 -23.18 14.83
C SER A 108 -15.30 -23.56 14.30
N SER A 109 -14.46 -22.56 14.07
CA SER A 109 -13.04 -22.76 14.02
C SER A 109 -12.59 -23.14 15.43
N ASN A 110 -12.99 -24.34 15.87
CA ASN A 110 -12.23 -25.14 16.80
C ASN A 110 -10.91 -25.53 16.12
N THR A 111 -10.23 -24.56 15.49
CA THR A 111 -8.84 -24.71 15.12
C THR A 111 -8.06 -24.64 16.40
N LEU A 112 -7.68 -25.80 16.89
CA LEU A 112 -6.75 -26.03 18.01
C LEU A 112 -5.36 -25.41 17.74
N SER A 113 -5.24 -24.45 16.82
CA SER A 113 -4.00 -23.86 16.36
C SER A 113 -3.79 -22.48 16.95
N ASN A 114 -2.63 -22.29 17.56
CA ASN A 114 -2.16 -21.00 18.05
C ASN A 114 -1.39 -20.28 16.94
N ARG A 115 -1.61 -18.96 16.84
CA ARG A 115 -0.82 -18.09 16.00
C ARG A 115 0.04 -17.19 16.87
N VAL A 116 1.35 -17.21 16.63
CA VAL A 116 2.32 -16.31 17.24
C VAL A 116 3.00 -15.53 16.13
N SER A 117 3.13 -14.21 16.32
CA SER A 117 3.83 -13.35 15.36
C SER A 117 4.91 -12.53 16.07
N LEU A 118 6.07 -12.48 15.44
CA LEU A 118 7.18 -11.62 15.86
C LEU A 118 7.43 -10.58 14.77
N ALA A 119 7.20 -9.32 15.11
CA ALA A 119 7.34 -8.22 14.16
C ALA A 119 8.47 -7.28 14.56
N ALA A 120 9.20 -6.81 13.54
CA ALA A 120 10.20 -5.77 13.63
C ALA A 120 9.68 -4.50 12.96
N ILE A 121 9.69 -3.36 13.65
CA ILE A 121 9.26 -2.07 13.11
C ILE A 121 10.45 -1.10 13.15
N SER A 122 10.64 -0.34 12.06
CA SER A 122 11.64 0.73 11.97
C SER A 122 10.97 2.04 11.57
N PRO A 123 10.44 2.83 12.53
CA PRO A 123 9.70 4.06 12.22
C PRO A 123 10.56 5.16 11.60
N GLN A 124 11.82 5.26 11.97
CA GLN A 124 12.71 6.37 11.60
C GLN A 124 13.37 6.21 10.24
N ALA A 125 13.59 4.98 9.79
CA ALA A 125 14.26 4.69 8.52
C ALA A 125 13.68 3.43 7.88
N PRO A 126 13.56 3.36 6.55
CA PRO A 126 13.14 2.13 5.88
C PRO A 126 14.20 1.05 6.02
N PHE A 127 13.76 -0.22 6.01
CA PHE A 127 14.67 -1.35 5.91
C PHE A 127 15.39 -1.35 4.57
N ASN A 128 16.67 -1.64 4.59
CA ASN A 128 17.45 -1.73 3.36
C ASN A 128 17.08 -2.98 2.56
N ASN A 129 16.95 -2.83 1.25
CA ASN A 129 16.68 -3.92 0.31
C ASN A 129 15.48 -4.82 0.71
N PRO A 130 14.27 -4.26 0.92
CA PRO A 130 13.13 -5.03 1.42
C PRO A 130 12.76 -6.21 0.51
N ASP A 131 12.92 -6.09 -0.82
CA ASP A 131 12.65 -7.17 -1.77
C ASP A 131 13.64 -8.33 -1.61
N ILE A 132 14.93 -8.03 -1.42
CA ILE A 132 15.95 -9.05 -1.13
C ILE A 132 15.62 -9.71 0.19
N LEU A 133 15.30 -8.93 1.22
CA LEU A 133 14.99 -9.42 2.55
C LEU A 133 13.75 -10.34 2.53
N GLN A 134 12.70 -9.97 1.81
CA GLN A 134 11.49 -10.78 1.67
C GLN A 134 11.80 -12.18 1.11
N ILE A 135 12.52 -12.24 -0.01
CA ILE A 135 12.83 -13.52 -0.67
C ILE A 135 13.86 -14.33 0.12
N ALA A 136 14.87 -13.65 0.69
CA ALA A 136 15.88 -14.32 1.51
C ALA A 136 15.27 -14.96 2.77
N LEU A 137 14.37 -14.27 3.44
CA LEU A 137 13.69 -14.82 4.62
C LEU A 137 12.76 -15.98 4.25
N GLN A 138 12.07 -15.91 3.10
CA GLN A 138 11.25 -17.03 2.60
C GLN A 138 12.10 -18.26 2.30
N GLU A 139 13.24 -18.09 1.65
CA GLU A 139 14.15 -19.20 1.34
C GLU A 139 14.78 -19.79 2.62
N LYS A 140 15.10 -18.93 3.61
CA LYS A 140 15.56 -19.37 4.92
C LYS A 140 14.50 -20.18 5.66
N ALA A 141 13.22 -19.77 5.61
CA ALA A 141 12.13 -20.51 6.21
C ALA A 141 11.98 -21.91 5.58
N ARG A 142 12.08 -21.99 4.25
CA ARG A 142 12.09 -23.26 3.52
C ARG A 142 13.24 -24.16 3.96
N ALA A 143 14.45 -23.62 4.04
CA ALA A 143 15.63 -24.37 4.46
C ALA A 143 15.50 -24.87 5.90
N LEU A 144 14.97 -24.04 6.81
CA LEU A 144 14.75 -24.41 8.20
C LEU A 144 13.68 -25.51 8.35
N ALA A 145 12.59 -25.42 7.58
CA ALA A 145 11.54 -26.43 7.57
C ALA A 145 12.07 -27.81 7.14
N ILE A 146 12.93 -27.86 6.12
CA ILE A 146 13.59 -29.11 5.68
C ILE A 146 14.53 -29.67 6.76
N SER A 147 15.28 -28.78 7.42
CA SER A 147 16.31 -29.14 8.40
C SER A 147 15.73 -29.68 9.71
N LEU A 148 14.71 -29.02 10.25
CA LEU A 148 14.12 -29.38 11.54
C LEU A 148 12.99 -30.41 11.41
N ALA A 149 12.42 -30.55 10.22
CA ALA A 149 11.26 -31.41 9.95
C ALA A 149 10.08 -31.12 10.91
N ASP A 150 9.94 -29.88 11.35
CA ASP A 150 8.88 -29.45 12.27
C ASP A 150 7.66 -28.97 11.45
N PRO A 151 6.48 -29.58 11.65
CA PRO A 151 5.28 -29.22 10.88
C PRO A 151 4.83 -27.76 11.04
N CYS A 152 5.15 -27.12 12.18
CA CYS A 152 4.85 -25.70 12.40
C CYS A 152 5.51 -24.80 11.37
N LEU A 153 6.71 -25.16 10.91
CA LEU A 153 7.47 -24.36 9.95
C LEU A 153 6.85 -24.35 8.54
N GLU A 154 5.99 -25.30 8.22
CA GLU A 154 5.24 -25.28 6.95
C GLU A 154 4.21 -24.15 6.89
N THR A 155 3.80 -23.62 8.05
CA THR A 155 2.83 -22.53 8.17
C THR A 155 3.47 -21.14 8.22
N PHE A 156 4.77 -21.05 7.96
CA PHE A 156 5.52 -19.80 8.05
C PHE A 156 4.93 -18.74 7.09
N SER A 157 4.54 -17.60 7.67
CA SER A 157 4.09 -16.43 6.91
C SER A 157 5.07 -15.28 7.14
N ILE A 158 5.63 -14.76 6.05
CA ILE A 158 6.63 -13.69 6.07
C ILE A 158 6.11 -12.53 5.23
N ARG A 159 6.08 -11.35 5.81
CA ARG A 159 5.75 -10.12 5.11
C ARG A 159 6.78 -9.05 5.44
N VAL A 160 7.41 -8.50 4.42
CA VAL A 160 8.35 -7.39 4.53
C VAL A 160 7.78 -6.17 3.83
N SER A 161 7.83 -5.05 4.50
CA SER A 161 7.52 -3.73 3.96
C SER A 161 8.71 -2.78 4.19
N LEU A 162 8.58 -1.53 3.78
CA LEU A 162 9.63 -0.53 4.03
C LEU A 162 9.93 -0.33 5.52
N HIS A 163 8.91 -0.44 6.38
CA HIS A 163 9.03 -0.11 7.80
C HIS A 163 8.63 -1.23 8.76
N SER A 164 8.18 -2.36 8.24
CA SER A 164 7.80 -3.49 9.08
C SER A 164 8.19 -4.83 8.45
N ILE A 165 8.61 -5.76 9.29
CA ILE A 165 8.81 -7.17 8.96
C ILE A 165 7.94 -7.94 9.94
N ASN A 166 7.00 -8.72 9.43
CA ASN A 166 6.12 -9.56 10.24
C ASN A 166 6.35 -11.02 9.91
N LEU A 167 6.74 -11.79 10.90
CA LEU A 167 6.94 -13.23 10.84
C LEU A 167 5.90 -13.91 11.71
N SER A 168 5.21 -14.91 11.21
CA SER A 168 4.23 -15.65 12.00
C SER A 168 4.20 -17.12 11.68
N LEU A 169 3.87 -17.91 12.68
CA LEU A 169 3.59 -19.33 12.61
C LEU A 169 2.21 -19.61 13.19
N THR A 170 1.52 -20.60 12.62
CA THR A 170 0.20 -21.02 13.08
C THR A 170 0.16 -22.53 13.16
N CYS A 171 0.15 -23.10 14.36
CA CYS A 171 0.16 -24.55 14.58
C CYS A 171 -0.54 -24.94 15.90
N PRO A 172 -0.81 -26.23 16.12
CA PRO A 172 -1.51 -26.69 17.33
C PRO A 172 -0.65 -26.71 18.60
N ASP A 173 0.66 -26.45 18.46
CA ASP A 173 1.60 -26.49 19.57
C ASP A 173 1.41 -25.34 20.57
N ASP A 174 2.11 -25.40 21.69
CA ASP A 174 2.09 -24.32 22.66
C ASP A 174 2.83 -23.07 22.14
N VAL A 175 2.46 -21.92 22.66
CA VAL A 175 3.00 -20.63 22.22
C VAL A 175 4.49 -20.47 22.50
N ASN A 176 5.05 -21.18 23.48
CA ASN A 176 6.49 -21.11 23.83
C ASN A 176 7.31 -21.83 22.77
N HIS A 177 6.85 -22.99 22.28
CA HIS A 177 7.49 -23.70 21.19
C HIS A 177 7.49 -22.84 19.91
N ILE A 178 6.33 -22.27 19.53
CA ILE A 178 6.20 -21.42 18.36
C ILE A 178 7.11 -20.19 18.46
N TYR A 179 7.15 -19.56 19.63
CA TYR A 179 8.06 -18.44 19.91
C TYR A 179 9.53 -18.84 19.75
N GLY A 180 9.90 -20.01 20.29
CA GLY A 180 11.24 -20.57 20.15
C GLY A 180 11.69 -20.73 18.70
N LEU A 181 10.80 -21.24 17.84
CA LEU A 181 11.04 -21.35 16.39
C LEU A 181 11.22 -19.99 15.71
N LEU A 182 10.41 -18.98 16.08
CA LEU A 182 10.54 -17.62 15.55
C LEU A 182 11.86 -16.97 15.94
N VAL A 183 12.29 -17.14 17.20
CA VAL A 183 13.59 -16.64 17.67
C VAL A 183 14.75 -17.36 16.99
N GLN A 184 14.68 -18.68 16.86
CA GLN A 184 15.69 -19.48 16.15
C GLN A 184 15.81 -19.04 14.69
N PHE A 185 14.69 -18.77 14.02
CA PHE A 185 14.68 -18.28 12.65
C PHE A 185 15.46 -16.96 12.48
N TRP A 186 15.36 -16.04 13.45
CA TRP A 186 16.05 -14.76 13.38
C TRP A 186 17.55 -14.84 13.68
N GLN A 187 18.05 -15.98 14.17
CA GLN A 187 19.48 -16.12 14.43
C GLN A 187 20.30 -15.93 13.14
N PRO A 188 21.34 -15.09 13.18
CA PRO A 188 22.10 -14.75 11.98
C PRO A 188 22.90 -15.92 11.41
N ASN A 189 23.29 -16.87 12.25
CA ASN A 189 24.16 -17.99 11.85
C ASN A 189 23.41 -19.07 11.03
N THR A 190 22.10 -19.06 11.03
CA THR A 190 21.28 -20.08 10.33
C THR A 190 21.31 -19.98 8.79
N PHE A 191 21.97 -18.97 8.20
CA PHE A 191 22.28 -18.97 6.77
C PHE A 191 23.50 -19.84 6.43
N VAL A 192 24.40 -20.08 7.38
CA VAL A 192 25.75 -20.62 7.14
C VAL A 192 26.01 -21.93 7.90
N ASP A 193 25.12 -22.34 8.79
CA ASP A 193 25.33 -23.52 9.61
C ASP A 193 25.26 -24.79 8.75
N ALA A 194 26.33 -25.59 8.78
CA ALA A 194 26.45 -26.84 8.03
C ALA A 194 25.41 -27.91 8.44
N THR A 195 24.69 -27.70 9.54
CA THR A 195 23.65 -28.61 10.04
C THR A 195 22.28 -28.31 9.44
N THR A 196 22.09 -27.11 8.84
CA THR A 196 20.85 -26.72 8.15
C THR A 196 20.97 -26.95 6.65
N ALA A 197 19.86 -27.26 5.99
CA ALA A 197 19.81 -27.28 4.54
C ALA A 197 20.32 -25.93 4.00
N PRO A 198 21.24 -25.92 3.03
CA PRO A 198 21.80 -24.67 2.54
C PRO A 198 20.74 -23.80 1.91
N VAL A 199 20.78 -22.51 2.20
CA VAL A 199 19.97 -21.50 1.52
C VAL A 199 20.41 -21.42 0.06
N ASP A 200 19.47 -21.60 -0.88
CA ASP A 200 19.75 -21.56 -2.31
C ASP A 200 19.81 -20.11 -2.82
N ILE A 201 21.04 -19.57 -2.88
CA ILE A 201 21.28 -18.20 -3.37
C ILE A 201 20.90 -18.04 -4.84
N ASP A 202 21.14 -19.07 -5.65
CA ASP A 202 20.82 -18.98 -7.07
C ASP A 202 19.30 -18.96 -7.29
N ASN A 203 18.54 -19.61 -6.42
CA ASN A 203 17.10 -19.48 -6.40
C ASN A 203 16.66 -18.06 -6.01
N ILE A 204 17.26 -17.47 -4.97
CA ILE A 204 16.98 -16.07 -4.57
C ILE A 204 17.25 -15.11 -5.72
N ARG A 205 18.41 -15.22 -6.37
CA ARG A 205 18.75 -14.37 -7.53
C ARG A 205 17.75 -14.52 -8.67
N ARG A 206 17.34 -15.77 -8.98
CA ARG A 206 16.33 -16.02 -10.03
C ARG A 206 14.98 -15.39 -9.69
N GLN A 207 14.52 -15.52 -8.44
CA GLN A 207 13.26 -14.95 -8.00
C GLN A 207 13.28 -13.41 -8.04
N LEU A 208 14.37 -12.78 -7.61
CA LEU A 208 14.54 -11.33 -7.69
C LEU A 208 14.47 -10.83 -9.15
N LYS A 209 15.16 -11.50 -10.07
CA LYS A 209 15.12 -11.16 -11.50
C LYS A 209 13.73 -11.37 -12.10
N LEU A 210 13.08 -12.48 -11.74
CA LEU A 210 11.73 -12.77 -12.20
C LEU A 210 10.73 -11.72 -11.70
N ASN A 211 10.79 -11.38 -10.42
CA ASN A 211 9.92 -10.35 -9.84
C ASN A 211 10.15 -8.98 -10.50
N LYS A 212 11.42 -8.61 -10.73
CA LYS A 212 11.74 -7.37 -11.46
C LYS A 212 11.13 -7.39 -12.87
N HIS A 213 11.25 -8.51 -13.56
CA HIS A 213 10.70 -8.66 -14.91
C HIS A 213 9.17 -8.60 -14.93
N LEU A 214 8.50 -9.33 -14.03
CA LEU A 214 7.04 -9.30 -13.90
C LEU A 214 6.53 -7.91 -13.52
N ASN A 215 7.21 -7.22 -12.61
CA ASN A 215 6.86 -5.88 -12.17
C ASN A 215 6.97 -4.84 -13.31
N ALA A 216 7.87 -5.02 -14.26
CA ALA A 216 7.97 -4.14 -15.43
C ALA A 216 6.68 -4.11 -16.27
N PHE A 217 5.92 -5.21 -16.31
CA PHE A 217 4.64 -5.27 -17.01
C PHE A 217 3.45 -4.78 -16.18
N SER A 218 3.58 -4.69 -14.86
CA SER A 218 2.50 -4.32 -13.94
C SER A 218 2.38 -2.82 -13.66
N GLY A 219 3.16 -1.97 -14.33
CA GLY A 219 3.19 -0.52 -14.11
C GLY A 219 4.20 -0.08 -13.05
N ALA A 220 5.15 -0.94 -12.65
CA ALA A 220 6.19 -0.58 -11.69
C ALA A 220 7.08 0.57 -12.18
N GLU A 221 7.30 0.66 -13.49
CA GLU A 221 8.08 1.73 -14.12
C GLU A 221 7.47 3.11 -13.86
N ILE A 222 6.18 3.28 -14.13
CA ILE A 222 5.50 4.56 -13.88
C ILE A 222 5.37 4.85 -12.37
N ASP A 223 5.22 3.83 -11.53
CA ASP A 223 5.16 3.98 -10.07
C ASP A 223 6.55 4.32 -9.49
N LYS A 224 7.64 3.81 -10.07
CA LYS A 224 9.01 4.24 -9.77
C LYS A 224 9.19 5.72 -10.10
N ALA A 225 8.86 6.11 -11.33
CA ALA A 225 8.95 7.50 -11.76
C ALA A 225 8.09 8.44 -10.89
N TRP A 226 6.88 8.01 -10.52
CA TRP A 226 6.01 8.72 -9.59
C TRP A 226 6.72 8.98 -8.26
N ARG A 227 7.28 7.95 -7.64
CA ARG A 227 7.96 8.07 -6.36
C ARG A 227 9.19 8.96 -6.44
N GLU A 228 10.01 8.82 -7.50
CA GLU A 228 11.21 9.62 -7.71
C GLU A 228 10.91 11.10 -7.93
N LYS A 229 9.90 11.42 -8.73
CA LYS A 229 9.50 12.82 -8.98
C LYS A 229 8.79 13.43 -7.77
N LEU A 230 8.02 12.65 -7.00
CA LEU A 230 7.30 13.12 -5.83
C LEU A 230 8.23 13.42 -4.66
N LEU A 231 9.22 12.55 -4.42
CA LEU A 231 10.04 12.58 -3.21
C LEU A 231 11.46 13.09 -3.45
N GLY A 232 11.94 13.07 -4.69
CA GLY A 232 13.32 13.33 -5.04
C GLY A 232 14.21 12.07 -5.00
N PRO A 233 15.32 12.05 -5.77
CA PRO A 233 16.18 10.86 -5.92
C PRO A 233 16.85 10.44 -4.60
N GLU A 234 17.22 11.41 -3.76
CA GLU A 234 17.93 11.17 -2.49
C GLU A 234 17.00 10.76 -1.34
N HIS A 235 15.70 10.70 -1.57
CA HIS A 235 14.76 10.31 -0.50
C HIS A 235 15.00 8.86 -0.09
N PRO A 236 14.98 8.53 1.24
CA PRO A 236 15.27 7.19 1.73
C PRO A 236 14.48 6.07 1.03
N TYR A 237 13.23 6.31 0.67
CA TYR A 237 12.43 5.31 -0.07
C TYR A 237 12.99 5.04 -1.48
N ASN A 238 13.51 6.05 -2.15
CA ASN A 238 14.09 5.88 -3.47
C ASN A 238 15.45 5.18 -3.40
N THR A 239 16.28 5.53 -2.41
CA THR A 239 17.59 4.91 -2.24
C THR A 239 17.49 3.41 -1.92
N VAL A 240 16.52 2.98 -1.08
CA VAL A 240 16.38 1.55 -0.72
C VAL A 240 15.67 0.71 -1.77
N LEU A 241 14.77 1.32 -2.57
CA LEU A 241 13.99 0.58 -3.59
C LEU A 241 14.66 0.55 -4.97
N ASN A 242 15.62 1.43 -5.24
CA ASN A 242 16.30 1.49 -6.53
C ASN A 242 17.59 0.69 -6.58
N ASN A 243 18.02 0.05 -5.49
CA ASN A 243 19.27 -0.69 -5.39
C ASN A 243 19.19 -2.10 -6.03
N ASN A 244 19.07 -2.16 -7.34
CA ASN A 244 19.01 -3.41 -8.11
C ASN A 244 20.38 -4.02 -8.46
N GLU A 245 21.47 -3.29 -8.25
CA GLU A 245 22.83 -3.72 -8.62
C GLU A 245 23.32 -4.93 -7.79
N LEU A 246 22.76 -5.09 -6.58
CA LEU A 246 23.10 -6.20 -5.70
C LEU A 246 22.58 -7.57 -6.15
N PHE A 247 21.61 -7.63 -7.07
CA PHE A 247 20.95 -8.91 -7.40
C PHE A 247 21.92 -9.94 -8.01
N ASP A 248 22.85 -9.49 -8.83
CA ASP A 248 23.81 -10.38 -9.51
C ASP A 248 24.99 -10.78 -8.60
N SER A 249 25.38 -9.91 -7.68
CA SER A 249 26.52 -10.11 -6.79
C SER A 249 26.14 -10.68 -5.42
N LEU A 250 24.84 -10.89 -5.17
CA LEU A 250 24.32 -11.30 -3.86
C LEU A 250 24.96 -12.60 -3.37
N ASN A 251 25.42 -12.61 -2.11
CA ASN A 251 26.00 -13.79 -1.47
C ASN A 251 25.50 -13.94 -0.02
N LEU A 252 25.84 -15.08 0.61
CA LEU A 252 25.37 -15.40 1.97
C LEU A 252 25.75 -14.35 3.00
N ASN A 253 26.97 -13.81 2.92
CA ASN A 253 27.42 -12.78 3.87
C ASN A 253 26.62 -11.49 3.74
N GLN A 254 26.28 -11.09 2.52
CA GLN A 254 25.43 -9.92 2.27
C GLN A 254 24.02 -10.14 2.78
N LEU A 255 23.43 -11.34 2.57
CA LEU A 255 22.12 -11.68 3.14
C LEU A 255 22.12 -11.59 4.66
N GLN A 256 23.16 -12.14 5.30
CA GLN A 256 23.34 -12.07 6.74
C GLN A 256 23.47 -10.62 7.22
N GLN A 257 24.25 -9.77 6.54
CA GLN A 257 24.38 -8.36 6.86
C GLN A 257 23.05 -7.59 6.74
N ILE A 258 22.28 -7.83 5.67
CA ILE A 258 20.96 -7.20 5.47
C ILE A 258 20.02 -7.60 6.62
N GLN A 259 19.98 -8.87 7.00
CA GLN A 259 19.15 -9.34 8.11
C GLN A 259 19.59 -8.76 9.45
N GLN A 260 20.90 -8.73 9.74
CA GLN A 260 21.45 -8.15 10.96
C GLN A 260 21.16 -6.65 11.08
N GLN A 261 21.30 -5.93 9.96
CA GLN A 261 20.97 -4.50 9.91
C GLN A 261 19.48 -4.26 10.19
N ALA A 262 18.60 -5.04 9.58
CA ALA A 262 17.17 -4.96 9.85
C ALA A 262 16.86 -5.21 11.33
N ALA A 263 17.46 -6.25 11.92
CA ALA A 263 17.29 -6.57 13.33
C ALA A 263 17.80 -5.47 14.27
N SER A 264 18.89 -4.77 13.90
CA SER A 264 19.48 -3.70 14.71
C SER A 264 18.69 -2.40 14.75
N GLN A 265 17.90 -2.15 13.70
CA GLN A 265 17.05 -0.96 13.58
C GLN A 265 15.67 -1.17 14.18
N ALA A 266 15.33 -2.42 14.52
CA ALA A 266 13.99 -2.81 14.86
C ALA A 266 13.57 -2.48 16.29
N GLN A 267 12.37 -1.95 16.43
CA GLN A 267 11.54 -2.09 17.62
C GLN A 267 10.73 -3.38 17.48
N TRP A 268 10.81 -4.23 18.50
CA TRP A 268 10.22 -5.56 18.41
C TRP A 268 8.85 -5.61 19.05
N HIS A 269 7.92 -6.32 18.39
CA HIS A 269 6.57 -6.55 18.85
C HIS A 269 6.25 -8.04 18.77
N LEU A 270 5.78 -8.61 19.87
CA LEU A 270 5.35 -10.00 19.97
C LEU A 270 3.83 -10.05 20.12
N PHE A 271 3.18 -10.76 19.19
CA PHE A 271 1.73 -10.96 19.21
C PHE A 271 1.43 -12.40 19.59
N LEU A 272 0.66 -12.56 20.66
CA LEU A 272 0.22 -13.84 21.18
C LEU A 272 -1.29 -14.04 20.98
N PRO A 273 -1.79 -15.29 20.90
CA PRO A 273 -3.20 -15.56 20.88
C PRO A 273 -3.86 -15.13 22.21
N ASN A 274 -5.19 -15.08 22.21
CA ASN A 274 -5.97 -14.82 23.42
C ASN A 274 -5.62 -15.84 24.52
N MET A 275 -5.59 -15.39 25.79
CA MET A 275 -5.36 -16.24 26.96
C MET A 275 -6.34 -17.43 27.08
N GLN A 276 -7.53 -17.31 26.52
CA GLN A 276 -8.54 -18.39 26.51
C GLN A 276 -8.24 -19.49 25.47
N ALA A 277 -7.29 -19.26 24.57
CA ALA A 277 -6.89 -20.29 23.61
C ALA A 277 -6.16 -21.44 24.33
N LYS A 278 -6.36 -22.66 23.85
CA LYS A 278 -5.67 -23.83 24.39
C LYS A 278 -4.16 -23.68 24.20
N ASN A 279 -3.36 -23.98 25.24
CA ASN A 279 -1.88 -23.85 25.22
C ASN A 279 -1.37 -22.40 24.98
N ALA A 280 -2.17 -21.38 25.39
CA ALA A 280 -1.80 -19.97 25.22
C ALA A 280 -0.94 -19.42 26.38
N GLU A 281 -0.60 -20.25 27.39
CA GLU A 281 0.28 -19.85 28.48
C GLU A 281 1.69 -19.58 27.96
N PHE A 282 2.20 -18.37 28.26
CA PHE A 282 3.50 -17.93 27.73
C PHE A 282 4.48 -17.70 28.89
N ASP A 283 5.62 -18.38 28.85
CA ASP A 283 6.68 -18.25 29.83
C ASP A 283 7.58 -17.05 29.51
N LEU A 284 7.28 -15.91 30.12
CA LEU A 284 8.07 -14.67 29.96
C LEU A 284 9.52 -14.83 30.37
N GLN A 285 9.81 -15.59 31.43
CA GLN A 285 11.19 -15.76 31.91
C GLN A 285 12.02 -16.59 30.94
N ALA A 286 11.43 -17.64 30.36
CA ALA A 286 12.09 -18.43 29.34
C ALA A 286 12.28 -17.59 28.05
N SER A 287 11.31 -16.78 27.68
CA SER A 287 11.37 -15.93 26.47
C SER A 287 12.51 -14.91 26.54
N ILE A 288 12.69 -14.26 27.69
CA ILE A 288 13.78 -13.30 27.92
C ILE A 288 15.14 -14.00 27.79
N LYS A 289 15.27 -15.24 28.29
CA LYS A 289 16.52 -16.01 28.18
C LYS A 289 16.87 -16.39 26.73
N LEU A 290 15.87 -16.62 25.90
CA LEU A 290 16.06 -16.93 24.47
C LEU A 290 16.44 -15.67 23.66
N TRP A 291 16.00 -14.48 24.08
CA TRP A 291 16.16 -13.23 23.34
C TRP A 291 17.62 -12.84 23.03
N PRO A 292 18.62 -13.02 23.91
CA PRO A 292 20.02 -12.68 23.62
C PRO A 292 20.60 -13.40 22.40
N LEU A 293 19.95 -14.46 21.91
CA LEU A 293 20.33 -15.11 20.67
C LEU A 293 20.11 -14.22 19.45
N LEU A 294 19.19 -13.27 19.53
CA LEU A 294 18.95 -12.26 18.48
C LEU A 294 19.98 -11.11 18.51
N THR A 295 20.47 -10.74 19.70
CA THR A 295 21.27 -9.52 19.91
C THR A 295 22.78 -9.77 19.96
N LYS A 296 23.25 -10.98 20.22
CA LYS A 296 24.69 -11.30 20.40
C LYS A 296 25.59 -11.05 19.19
N SER A 297 25.02 -10.84 18.02
CA SER A 297 25.77 -10.66 16.77
C SER A 297 25.91 -9.22 16.30
N LEU A 298 25.42 -8.25 17.07
CA LEU A 298 25.49 -6.84 16.68
C LEU A 298 26.89 -6.28 16.98
N PRO A 299 27.65 -5.84 15.96
CA PRO A 299 28.91 -5.15 16.21
C PRO A 299 28.60 -3.82 16.91
N LYS A 300 29.26 -3.58 18.06
CA LYS A 300 29.13 -2.35 18.86
C LYS A 300 29.46 -1.04 18.10
N SER A 301 29.92 -1.13 16.86
CA SER A 301 30.29 0.02 16.02
C SER A 301 29.11 0.69 15.30
N LEU A 302 27.94 0.04 15.22
CA LEU A 302 26.78 0.61 14.51
C LEU A 302 25.94 1.59 15.34
N SER A 303 26.19 1.69 16.66
CA SER A 303 25.48 2.61 17.54
C SER A 303 25.85 4.09 17.36
N LYS A 304 26.81 4.42 16.51
CA LYS A 304 27.26 5.80 16.27
C LYS A 304 26.81 6.44 14.96
N SER A 305 26.15 5.69 14.06
CA SER A 305 25.68 6.27 12.79
C SER A 305 24.25 6.84 12.84
N SER A 306 23.56 6.73 13.98
CA SER A 306 22.20 7.29 14.13
C SER A 306 22.16 8.81 14.42
N GLN A 307 23.31 9.48 14.43
CA GLN A 307 23.38 10.93 14.69
C GLN A 307 23.47 11.80 13.43
N GLN A 308 23.31 11.24 12.25
CA GLN A 308 23.36 12.01 11.00
C GLN A 308 21.99 12.10 10.29
N ALA A 309 20.91 12.06 11.07
CA ALA A 309 19.60 12.54 10.63
C ALA A 309 19.48 14.08 10.75
N ASP A 310 20.62 14.78 10.86
CA ASP A 310 20.65 16.23 10.84
C ASP A 310 20.40 16.74 9.43
N LYS A 311 19.26 17.44 9.31
CA LYS A 311 18.92 18.36 8.22
C LYS A 311 18.94 17.76 6.81
N LEU A 312 18.04 16.83 6.53
CA LEU A 312 17.48 16.79 5.18
C LEU A 312 16.50 17.97 5.07
N GLU A 313 17.00 19.16 4.81
CA GLU A 313 16.20 20.21 4.19
C GLU A 313 15.82 19.66 2.81
N THR A 314 14.77 18.85 2.75
CA THR A 314 14.12 18.51 1.50
C THR A 314 13.52 19.80 0.98
N THR A 315 14.31 20.56 0.22
CA THR A 315 13.78 21.57 -0.66
C THR A 315 12.83 20.85 -1.60
N THR A 316 11.56 20.85 -1.26
CA THR A 316 10.50 20.35 -2.13
C THR A 316 10.64 21.16 -3.42
N PRO A 317 10.96 20.55 -4.57
CA PRO A 317 11.05 21.29 -5.82
C PRO A 317 9.69 21.97 -6.01
N LYS A 318 9.72 23.29 -6.28
CA LYS A 318 8.51 24.04 -6.60
C LYS A 318 7.91 23.37 -7.82
N GLN A 319 6.81 22.64 -7.64
CA GLN A 319 6.12 22.00 -8.75
C GLN A 319 5.60 23.08 -9.68
N THR A 320 6.13 23.10 -10.89
CA THR A 320 5.59 23.86 -12.01
C THR A 320 4.54 23.00 -12.70
N GLN A 321 3.62 23.60 -13.46
CA GLN A 321 2.60 22.90 -14.26
C GLN A 321 3.30 22.02 -15.33
N LYS A 322 3.72 20.81 -14.92
CA LYS A 322 4.45 19.88 -15.76
C LYS A 322 3.77 18.52 -15.82
N ILE A 323 3.72 17.96 -17.02
CA ILE A 323 3.33 16.57 -17.25
C ILE A 323 4.58 15.81 -17.70
N TYR A 324 4.94 14.78 -16.93
CA TYR A 324 6.06 13.90 -17.24
C TYR A 324 5.60 12.74 -18.12
N LEU A 325 6.33 12.47 -19.18
CA LEU A 325 5.97 11.48 -20.19
C LEU A 325 7.01 10.37 -20.26
N ILE A 326 6.58 9.11 -20.10
CA ILE A 326 7.38 7.90 -20.29
C ILE A 326 6.95 7.27 -21.61
N ASP A 327 7.90 7.06 -22.50
CA ASP A 327 7.62 6.53 -23.83
C ASP A 327 7.37 5.02 -23.80
N ALA A 328 6.25 4.61 -24.40
CA ALA A 328 5.89 3.22 -24.64
C ALA A 328 5.34 3.07 -26.07
N PRO A 329 6.22 3.06 -27.08
CA PRO A 329 5.84 3.04 -28.48
C PRO A 329 4.93 1.85 -28.81
N GLY A 330 3.87 2.10 -29.59
CA GLY A 330 2.90 1.08 -29.97
C GLY A 330 1.90 0.70 -28.87
N SER A 331 1.96 1.31 -27.67
CA SER A 331 0.94 1.15 -26.66
C SER A 331 -0.43 1.64 -27.18
N VAL A 332 -1.48 0.90 -26.86
CA VAL A 332 -2.87 1.27 -27.18
C VAL A 332 -3.58 1.99 -26.03
N GLN A 333 -2.92 2.04 -24.88
CA GLN A 333 -3.43 2.70 -23.68
C GLN A 333 -2.36 3.61 -23.06
N THR A 334 -2.82 4.67 -22.41
CA THR A 334 -2.03 5.53 -21.56
C THR A 334 -2.28 5.17 -20.11
N GLN A 335 -1.22 4.83 -19.38
CA GLN A 335 -1.26 4.74 -17.92
C GLN A 335 -1.10 6.14 -17.33
N VAL A 336 -1.88 6.46 -16.31
CA VAL A 336 -1.91 7.78 -15.66
C VAL A 336 -1.63 7.64 -14.18
N ARG A 337 -0.76 8.50 -13.65
CA ARG A 337 -0.56 8.75 -12.22
C ARG A 337 -0.68 10.25 -11.99
N LEU A 338 -1.63 10.65 -11.16
CA LEU A 338 -1.87 12.05 -10.85
C LEU A 338 -2.16 12.20 -9.35
N GLY A 339 -1.57 13.18 -8.69
CA GLY A 339 -1.85 13.41 -7.27
C GLY A 339 -0.88 14.35 -6.58
N TYR A 340 -0.85 14.29 -5.25
CA TYR A 340 -0.15 15.24 -4.41
C TYR A 340 0.67 14.54 -3.32
N ARG A 341 1.81 15.13 -2.98
CA ARG A 341 2.44 14.89 -1.71
C ARG A 341 1.68 15.68 -0.65
N ILE A 342 1.33 15.02 0.44
CA ILE A 342 0.74 15.66 1.61
C ILE A 342 1.88 15.82 2.61
N ASP A 343 2.35 17.06 2.80
CA ASP A 343 3.48 17.31 3.68
C ASP A 343 3.11 16.98 5.13
N HIS A 344 3.86 16.03 5.70
CA HIS A 344 4.02 15.93 7.13
C HIS A 344 5.01 17.01 7.57
N ARG A 345 4.64 17.88 8.49
CA ARG A 345 5.62 18.32 9.46
C ARG A 345 5.94 17.09 10.29
N ILE A 346 7.15 16.57 10.17
CA ILE A 346 7.71 15.74 11.23
C ILE A 346 7.85 16.72 12.39
N ASP A 347 6.83 16.74 13.23
CA ASP A 347 6.95 17.42 14.52
C ASP A 347 7.94 16.59 15.34
N HIS A 348 9.18 17.07 15.41
CA HIS A 348 10.23 16.46 16.21
C HIS A 348 9.92 16.50 17.71
N SER A 349 8.69 16.84 18.11
CA SER A 349 8.23 16.80 19.50
C SER A 349 8.05 15.39 20.08
N ILE A 350 8.35 14.32 19.32
CA ILE A 350 8.46 12.95 19.88
C ILE A 350 9.66 12.82 20.84
N ASN A 351 10.45 13.86 21.02
CA ASN A 351 11.48 13.91 22.08
C ASN A 351 10.94 14.14 23.51
N HIS A 352 9.65 13.95 23.77
CA HIS A 352 9.10 14.08 25.11
C HIS A 352 9.42 12.91 26.08
N ALA A 353 10.22 11.96 25.67
CA ALA A 353 10.74 10.94 26.61
C ALA A 353 12.14 11.27 27.17
N ILE A 354 12.82 12.32 26.69
CA ILE A 354 14.15 12.71 27.24
C ILE A 354 14.15 14.24 27.36
N GLY A 355 13.99 14.71 28.59
CA GLY A 355 13.88 16.14 28.94
C GLY A 355 15.05 16.99 28.48
N HIS A 356 14.88 17.73 27.40
CA HIS A 356 15.61 18.98 27.16
C HIS A 356 14.75 19.88 26.25
N THR A 357 14.26 20.95 26.84
CA THR A 357 13.61 22.08 26.15
C THR A 357 14.66 22.89 25.38
N VAL A 358 14.54 22.96 24.08
CA VAL A 358 15.24 23.94 23.26
C VAL A 358 14.19 24.88 22.67
N ASN A 359 14.16 26.11 23.14
CA ASN A 359 13.40 27.21 22.58
C ASN A 359 14.04 27.64 21.25
N LEU A 360 13.36 27.42 20.13
CA LEU A 360 13.70 28.03 18.84
C LEU A 360 12.67 29.11 18.51
N GLU A 361 13.14 30.35 18.47
CA GLU A 361 12.36 31.49 18.02
C GLU A 361 11.96 31.30 16.55
N LEU A 362 10.65 31.27 16.29
CA LEU A 362 10.07 31.20 14.94
C LEU A 362 10.08 32.59 14.32
N GLY A 363 10.93 32.78 13.31
CA GLY A 363 10.82 33.89 12.35
C GLY A 363 9.59 33.69 11.46
N ASP A 364 8.91 34.80 11.30
CA ASP A 364 7.71 35.07 10.49
C ASP A 364 7.71 34.35 9.13
N ARG A 365 6.85 33.31 8.97
CA ARG A 365 6.53 32.69 7.67
C ARG A 365 5.02 32.67 7.48
N SER A 366 4.60 33.22 6.36
CA SER A 366 3.24 33.27 5.84
C SER A 366 2.44 31.99 6.14
N GLU A 367 1.27 32.15 6.73
CA GLU A 367 0.28 31.12 7.06
C GLU A 367 -0.27 30.41 5.82
N THR A 368 0.49 29.50 5.23
CA THR A 368 -0.11 28.41 4.47
C THR A 368 -0.48 27.34 5.48
N SER A 369 -1.77 27.09 5.66
CA SER A 369 -2.33 26.13 6.61
C SER A 369 -1.79 24.71 6.33
N GLN A 370 -0.74 24.33 7.06
CA GLN A 370 -0.20 22.98 6.98
C GLN A 370 -1.07 22.04 7.83
N LEU A 371 -1.40 20.88 7.27
CA LEU A 371 -2.16 19.85 7.95
C LEU A 371 -1.34 19.23 9.09
N SER A 372 -1.97 18.96 10.23
CA SER A 372 -1.39 18.12 11.30
C SER A 372 -1.30 16.67 10.85
N SER A 373 -0.51 15.83 11.52
CA SER A 373 -0.40 14.39 11.19
C SER A 373 -1.75 13.68 11.19
N GLN A 374 -2.65 14.03 12.11
CA GLN A 374 -4.01 13.50 12.16
C GLN A 374 -4.84 13.97 10.96
N GLU A 375 -4.77 15.25 10.61
CA GLU A 375 -5.45 15.79 9.43
C GLU A 375 -4.92 15.19 8.14
N VAL A 376 -3.61 14.93 8.06
CA VAL A 376 -3.01 14.22 6.93
C VAL A 376 -3.59 12.81 6.79
N ALA A 377 -3.66 12.04 7.88
CA ALA A 377 -4.20 10.70 7.87
C ALA A 377 -5.70 10.69 7.47
N LEU A 378 -6.49 11.61 8.05
CA LEU A 378 -7.91 11.76 7.74
C LEU A 378 -8.12 12.21 6.29
N SER A 379 -7.39 13.22 5.83
CA SER A 379 -7.44 13.72 4.45
C SER A 379 -7.10 12.64 3.45
N CYS A 380 -5.97 11.95 3.69
CA CYS A 380 -5.47 10.90 2.83
C CYS A 380 -6.53 9.83 2.60
N ARG A 381 -7.09 9.32 3.68
CA ARG A 381 -8.07 8.26 3.66
C ARG A 381 -9.42 8.71 3.08
N SER A 382 -9.93 9.86 3.55
CA SER A 382 -11.26 10.34 3.15
C SER A 382 -11.28 10.81 1.70
N LEU A 383 -10.27 11.57 1.25
CA LEU A 383 -10.25 12.12 -0.11
C LEU A 383 -9.93 11.06 -1.16
N SER A 384 -9.03 10.12 -0.86
CA SER A 384 -8.77 9.01 -1.79
C SER A 384 -10.02 8.14 -1.99
N ALA A 385 -10.78 7.88 -0.92
CA ALA A 385 -12.02 7.12 -1.00
C ALA A 385 -13.15 7.91 -1.68
N LEU A 386 -13.38 9.18 -1.33
CA LEU A 386 -14.41 10.00 -1.98
C LEU A 386 -14.20 10.06 -3.48
N MET A 387 -12.96 10.30 -3.88
CA MET A 387 -12.62 10.51 -5.28
C MET A 387 -12.50 9.21 -6.07
N GLY A 388 -11.78 8.23 -5.52
CA GLY A 388 -11.29 7.09 -6.29
C GLY A 388 -11.66 5.71 -5.78
N ARG A 389 -12.68 5.56 -4.90
CA ARG A 389 -13.18 4.22 -4.56
C ARG A 389 -13.89 3.59 -5.76
N SER A 390 -13.75 2.27 -5.91
CA SER A 390 -14.41 1.53 -6.98
C SER A 390 -15.93 1.68 -6.93
N PHE A 391 -16.56 1.75 -8.09
CA PHE A 391 -18.01 1.81 -8.36
C PHE A 391 -18.74 3.07 -7.88
N SER A 392 -18.29 3.75 -6.84
CA SER A 392 -19.02 4.87 -6.23
C SER A 392 -18.18 6.11 -5.93
N GLY A 393 -16.88 6.11 -6.24
CA GLY A 393 -16.05 7.32 -6.19
C GLY A 393 -16.38 8.26 -7.34
N ARG A 394 -16.20 9.57 -7.12
CA ARG A 394 -16.52 10.61 -8.11
C ARG A 394 -15.87 10.36 -9.46
N LEU A 395 -14.57 10.05 -9.44
CA LEU A 395 -13.80 9.80 -10.66
C LEU A 395 -14.28 8.55 -11.41
N TYR A 396 -14.57 7.49 -10.67
CA TYR A 396 -15.06 6.25 -11.27
C TYR A 396 -16.42 6.49 -11.95
N TYR A 397 -17.34 7.13 -11.24
CA TYR A 397 -18.68 7.39 -11.77
C TYR A 397 -18.64 8.30 -12.99
N ASP A 398 -17.89 9.42 -12.94
CA ASP A 398 -17.86 10.36 -14.06
C ASP A 398 -17.05 9.85 -15.24
N LEU A 399 -15.79 9.43 -15.00
CA LEU A 399 -14.86 9.11 -16.09
C LEU A 399 -15.10 7.73 -16.70
N ARG A 400 -15.64 6.79 -15.91
CA ARG A 400 -16.00 5.46 -16.42
C ARG A 400 -17.46 5.37 -16.84
N GLU A 401 -18.41 5.55 -15.90
CA GLU A 401 -19.81 5.24 -16.13
C GLU A 401 -20.49 6.26 -17.05
N LYS A 402 -20.21 7.55 -16.88
CA LYS A 402 -20.81 8.60 -17.72
C LYS A 402 -20.07 8.81 -19.04
N ARG A 403 -18.74 8.85 -19.00
CA ARG A 403 -17.93 9.26 -20.16
C ARG A 403 -17.27 8.10 -20.90
N GLY A 404 -17.19 6.91 -20.31
CA GLY A 404 -16.59 5.74 -20.93
C GLY A 404 -15.08 5.86 -21.24
N LEU A 405 -14.36 6.77 -20.56
CA LEU A 405 -12.97 7.06 -20.85
C LEU A 405 -12.00 6.00 -20.33
N THR A 406 -12.41 5.19 -19.36
CA THR A 406 -11.54 4.21 -18.70
C THR A 406 -12.32 2.99 -18.23
N TYR A 407 -11.62 1.86 -18.05
CA TYR A 407 -12.16 0.70 -17.33
C TYR A 407 -12.14 0.88 -15.81
N GLY A 408 -11.29 1.75 -15.31
CA GLY A 408 -11.20 2.03 -13.87
C GLY A 408 -10.23 3.14 -13.57
N ILE A 409 -10.57 3.89 -12.55
CA ILE A 409 -9.72 4.89 -11.91
C ILE A 409 -9.86 4.74 -10.40
N TYR A 410 -8.75 4.76 -9.72
CA TYR A 410 -8.66 4.44 -8.30
C TYR A 410 -7.92 5.53 -7.55
N GLY A 411 -8.32 5.75 -6.30
CA GLY A 411 -7.60 6.60 -5.35
C GLY A 411 -6.77 5.74 -4.39
N GLN A 412 -5.54 6.13 -4.21
CA GLN A 412 -4.63 5.50 -3.26
C GLN A 412 -4.14 6.51 -2.24
N CYS A 413 -4.36 6.22 -0.97
CA CYS A 413 -3.70 6.89 0.14
C CYS A 413 -2.43 6.11 0.48
N ALA A 414 -1.29 6.76 0.41
CA ALA A 414 -0.03 6.26 0.95
C ALA A 414 0.34 7.14 2.15
N ASN A 415 0.10 6.64 3.35
CA ASN A 415 0.50 7.28 4.60
C ASN A 415 1.60 6.43 5.23
N ALA A 416 2.84 6.89 5.12
CA ALA A 416 4.02 6.21 5.58
C ALA A 416 4.88 7.14 6.46
N PRO A 417 5.79 6.62 7.31
CA PRO A 417 6.54 7.41 8.28
C PRO A 417 7.25 8.64 7.71
N LEU A 418 7.84 8.53 6.51
CA LEU A 418 8.66 9.59 5.93
C LEU A 418 7.96 10.34 4.79
N SER A 419 6.74 9.95 4.40
CA SER A 419 6.02 10.59 3.31
C SER A 419 4.56 10.19 3.30
N SER A 420 3.70 11.15 2.97
CA SER A 420 2.28 10.89 2.71
C SER A 420 1.88 11.45 1.35
N SER A 421 1.04 10.70 0.64
CA SER A 421 0.56 11.13 -0.67
C SER A 421 -0.83 10.58 -1.00
N ILE A 422 -1.57 11.32 -1.80
CA ILE A 422 -2.77 10.85 -2.47
C ILE A 422 -2.48 10.75 -3.96
N LYS A 423 -2.71 9.58 -4.52
CA LYS A 423 -2.50 9.28 -5.93
C LYS A 423 -3.79 8.77 -6.56
N PHE A 424 -4.18 9.34 -7.69
CA PHE A 424 -5.22 8.80 -8.56
C PHE A 424 -4.55 8.12 -9.74
N TYR A 425 -4.95 6.88 -10.02
CA TYR A 425 -4.30 6.08 -11.03
C TYR A 425 -5.31 5.23 -11.83
N GLY A 426 -5.01 5.05 -13.09
CA GLY A 426 -5.80 4.27 -14.02
C GLY A 426 -5.16 4.21 -15.39
N SER A 427 -5.87 3.69 -16.36
CA SER A 427 -5.49 3.70 -17.76
C SER A 427 -6.66 4.09 -18.63
N THR A 428 -6.37 4.74 -19.76
CA THR A 428 -7.34 5.17 -20.75
C THR A 428 -6.85 4.83 -22.15
N ALA A 429 -7.73 4.79 -23.13
CA ALA A 429 -7.31 4.71 -24.52
C ALA A 429 -6.48 5.95 -24.90
N ILE A 430 -5.50 5.77 -25.79
CA ILE A 430 -4.55 6.85 -26.15
C ILE A 430 -5.24 8.12 -26.59
N GLU A 431 -6.28 7.98 -27.43
CA GLU A 431 -7.08 9.09 -27.96
C GLU A 431 -7.88 9.86 -26.91
N HIS A 432 -8.01 9.32 -25.70
CA HIS A 432 -8.74 9.93 -24.59
C HIS A 432 -7.83 10.45 -23.47
N THR A 433 -6.52 10.43 -23.67
CA THR A 433 -5.54 10.77 -22.62
C THR A 433 -5.76 12.16 -22.04
N GLY A 434 -5.87 13.18 -22.90
CA GLY A 434 -6.08 14.56 -22.42
C GLY A 434 -7.42 14.73 -21.71
N ALA A 435 -8.48 14.14 -22.25
CA ALA A 435 -9.81 14.17 -21.64
C ALA A 435 -9.82 13.51 -20.26
N PHE A 436 -9.11 12.40 -20.11
CA PHE A 436 -9.02 11.68 -18.84
C PHE A 436 -8.25 12.49 -17.80
N VAL A 437 -7.13 13.12 -18.18
CA VAL A 437 -6.34 13.99 -17.29
C VAL A 437 -7.14 15.22 -16.87
N VAL A 438 -7.78 15.91 -17.84
CA VAL A 438 -8.65 17.09 -17.56
C VAL A 438 -9.78 16.69 -16.61
N GLY A 439 -10.44 15.56 -16.84
CA GLY A 439 -11.50 15.10 -15.95
C GLY A 439 -11.05 14.88 -14.51
N ILE A 440 -9.84 14.36 -14.29
CA ILE A 440 -9.29 14.23 -12.93
C ILE A 440 -9.03 15.63 -12.33
N LEU A 441 -8.39 16.53 -13.09
CA LEU A 441 -8.08 17.89 -12.64
C LEU A 441 -9.35 18.69 -12.29
N ASP A 442 -10.41 18.57 -13.10
CA ASP A 442 -11.70 19.20 -12.86
C ASP A 442 -12.29 18.75 -11.52
N HIS A 443 -12.25 17.46 -11.24
CA HIS A 443 -12.73 16.92 -9.98
C HIS A 443 -11.89 17.37 -8.77
N LEU A 444 -10.58 17.57 -8.94
CA LEU A 444 -9.72 18.12 -7.89
C LEU A 444 -10.04 19.60 -7.62
N VAL A 445 -10.36 20.37 -8.64
CA VAL A 445 -10.85 21.75 -8.47
C VAL A 445 -12.22 21.73 -7.80
N LEU A 446 -13.12 20.86 -8.26
CA LEU A 446 -14.49 20.77 -7.76
C LEU A 446 -14.54 20.44 -6.26
N VAL A 447 -13.76 19.48 -5.78
CA VAL A 447 -13.76 19.10 -4.35
C VAL A 447 -13.19 20.21 -3.45
N LYS A 448 -12.37 21.11 -4.00
CA LYS A 448 -11.87 22.30 -3.29
C LYS A 448 -12.86 23.45 -3.27
N THR A 449 -13.65 23.62 -4.34
CA THR A 449 -14.50 24.80 -4.54
C THR A 449 -15.95 24.57 -4.14
N GLN A 450 -16.41 23.32 -4.16
CA GLN A 450 -17.79 22.96 -3.83
C GLN A 450 -17.82 21.89 -2.76
N SER A 451 -18.65 22.09 -1.75
CA SER A 451 -18.84 21.13 -0.68
C SER A 451 -19.50 19.85 -1.21
N ALA A 452 -19.09 18.69 -0.69
CA ALA A 452 -19.77 17.44 -0.93
C ALA A 452 -21.21 17.50 -0.40
N SER A 453 -22.10 16.70 -0.97
CA SER A 453 -23.45 16.52 -0.42
C SER A 453 -23.40 15.75 0.90
N GLN A 454 -24.45 15.87 1.72
CA GLN A 454 -24.57 15.09 2.95
C GLN A 454 -24.67 13.59 2.64
N GLY A 455 -25.32 13.20 1.53
CA GLY A 455 -25.40 11.83 1.05
C GLY A 455 -24.02 11.25 0.75
N GLU A 456 -23.14 12.00 0.06
CA GLU A 456 -21.76 11.57 -0.20
C GLU A 456 -20.96 11.39 1.10
N ILE A 457 -21.13 12.30 2.07
CA ILE A 457 -20.45 12.17 3.37
C ILE A 457 -20.93 10.94 4.12
N ASN A 458 -22.23 10.69 4.15
CA ASN A 458 -22.79 9.51 4.82
C ASN A 458 -22.30 8.21 4.15
N ALA A 459 -22.31 8.15 2.82
CA ALA A 459 -21.79 7.00 2.08
C ALA A 459 -20.27 6.80 2.30
N LEU A 460 -19.50 7.88 2.36
CA LEU A 460 -18.07 7.83 2.66
C LEU A 460 -17.80 7.28 4.06
N LYS A 461 -18.50 7.78 5.07
CA LYS A 461 -18.39 7.29 6.45
C LYS A 461 -18.70 5.80 6.53
N THR A 462 -19.84 5.39 5.96
CA THR A 462 -20.25 3.98 5.94
C THR A 462 -19.18 3.10 5.29
N TYR A 463 -18.62 3.52 4.16
CA TYR A 463 -17.58 2.79 3.46
C TYR A 463 -16.32 2.61 4.32
N LEU A 464 -15.79 3.72 4.86
CA LEU A 464 -14.54 3.70 5.63
C LEU A 464 -14.67 2.91 6.95
N ILE A 465 -15.82 3.01 7.60
CA ILE A 465 -16.11 2.25 8.82
C ILE A 465 -16.27 0.77 8.53
N ALA A 466 -16.98 0.43 7.45
CA ALA A 466 -17.14 -0.97 7.04
C ALA A 466 -15.79 -1.60 6.66
N GLU A 467 -14.92 -0.85 5.98
CA GLU A 467 -13.56 -1.28 5.67
C GLU A 467 -12.76 -1.59 6.94
N ASP A 468 -12.85 -0.72 7.96
CA ASP A 468 -12.19 -0.94 9.25
C ASP A 468 -12.75 -2.18 9.96
N LEU A 469 -14.07 -2.32 10.02
CA LEU A 469 -14.70 -3.47 10.66
C LEU A 469 -14.32 -4.79 9.98
N LEU A 470 -14.38 -4.84 8.65
CA LEU A 470 -13.97 -6.02 7.88
C LEU A 470 -12.49 -6.36 8.05
N SER A 471 -11.64 -5.35 8.20
CA SER A 471 -10.21 -5.58 8.47
C SER A 471 -9.95 -6.16 9.85
N GLN A 472 -10.87 -5.97 10.81
CA GLN A 472 -10.72 -6.48 12.18
C GLN A 472 -11.12 -7.94 12.34
N ASP A 473 -11.86 -8.53 11.41
CA ASP A 473 -12.27 -9.95 11.50
C ASP A 473 -11.09 -10.93 11.33
N ASN A 474 -10.00 -10.48 10.72
CA ASN A 474 -8.82 -11.30 10.46
C ASN A 474 -7.64 -10.86 11.31
N SER A 475 -7.09 -11.79 12.13
CA SER A 475 -5.95 -11.51 13.01
C SER A 475 -4.72 -10.97 12.26
N ILE A 476 -4.45 -11.49 11.06
CA ILE A 476 -3.33 -11.03 10.22
C ILE A 476 -3.53 -9.57 9.79
N GLN A 477 -4.75 -9.21 9.40
CA GLN A 477 -5.07 -7.84 9.00
C GLN A 477 -4.98 -6.88 10.19
N ARG A 478 -5.46 -7.29 11.37
CA ARG A 478 -5.33 -6.52 12.61
C ARG A 478 -3.87 -6.25 12.97
N GLU A 479 -3.02 -7.29 12.94
CA GLU A 479 -1.58 -7.14 13.17
C GLU A 479 -0.95 -6.16 12.17
N ASN A 480 -1.23 -6.31 10.87
CA ASN A 480 -0.68 -5.42 9.85
C ASN A 480 -1.15 -3.96 10.02
N GLN A 481 -2.42 -3.76 10.37
CA GLN A 481 -2.97 -2.42 10.62
C GLN A 481 -2.29 -1.79 11.85
N TYR A 482 -2.14 -2.55 12.93
CA TYR A 482 -1.42 -2.10 14.13
C TYR A 482 0.03 -1.75 13.82
N LEU A 483 0.76 -2.63 13.08
CA LEU A 483 2.14 -2.39 12.70
C LEU A 483 2.29 -1.13 11.84
N GLN A 484 1.34 -0.86 10.95
CA GLN A 484 1.33 0.36 10.16
C GLN A 484 1.08 1.60 11.02
N GLN A 485 0.15 1.52 11.99
CA GLN A 485 -0.12 2.61 12.93
C GLN A 485 1.13 2.95 13.76
N VAL A 486 1.77 1.95 14.35
CA VAL A 486 3.00 2.15 15.12
C VAL A 486 4.13 2.69 14.24
N ALA A 487 4.30 2.16 13.04
CA ALA A 487 5.32 2.65 12.12
C ALA A 487 5.12 4.12 11.77
N THR A 488 3.88 4.59 11.63
CA THR A 488 3.55 6.01 11.37
C THR A 488 3.54 6.88 12.63
N GLY A 489 3.85 6.32 13.80
CA GLY A 489 3.88 7.03 15.07
C GLY A 489 2.50 7.34 15.66
N LEU A 490 1.45 6.69 15.17
CA LEU A 490 0.10 6.86 15.71
C LEU A 490 -0.08 5.99 16.96
N THR A 491 -0.48 6.63 18.04
CA THR A 491 -0.88 5.93 19.27
C THR A 491 -2.32 5.41 19.16
N GLN A 492 -2.72 4.50 20.07
CA GLN A 492 -4.11 4.05 20.18
C GLN A 492 -5.08 5.23 20.39
N VAL A 493 -4.66 6.24 21.17
CA VAL A 493 -5.45 7.46 21.41
C VAL A 493 -5.62 8.26 20.12
N ASP A 494 -4.59 8.34 19.28
CA ASP A 494 -4.67 9.04 18.00
C ASP A 494 -5.62 8.34 17.04
N VAL A 495 -5.60 7.01 17.01
CA VAL A 495 -6.56 6.22 16.22
C VAL A 495 -8.00 6.43 16.68
N GLN A 496 -8.24 6.46 17.99
CA GLN A 496 -9.56 6.76 18.54
C GLN A 496 -10.03 8.17 18.16
N LYS A 497 -9.16 9.16 18.22
CA LYS A 497 -9.46 10.53 17.77
C LYS A 497 -9.78 10.58 16.27
N LEU A 498 -8.97 9.92 15.43
CA LEU A 498 -9.22 9.84 13.99
C LEU A 498 -10.59 9.22 13.67
N ASN A 499 -10.97 8.17 14.38
CA ASN A 499 -12.28 7.56 14.23
C ASN A 499 -13.41 8.50 14.66
N ALA A 500 -13.23 9.24 15.77
CA ALA A 500 -14.20 10.24 16.22
C ALA A 500 -14.33 11.40 15.20
N GLU A 501 -13.22 11.89 14.64
CA GLU A 501 -13.23 12.92 13.60
C GLU A 501 -13.90 12.42 12.31
N LEU A 502 -13.65 11.17 11.90
CA LEU A 502 -14.34 10.58 10.77
C LEU A 502 -15.84 10.51 10.98
N GLN A 503 -16.29 10.13 12.18
CA GLN A 503 -17.71 10.13 12.52
C GLN A 503 -18.33 11.52 12.51
N ALA A 504 -17.59 12.52 12.97
CA ALA A 504 -18.00 13.93 13.01
C ALA A 504 -17.79 14.66 11.66
N LEU A 505 -17.27 13.98 10.62
CA LEU A 505 -16.94 14.59 9.34
C LEU A 505 -18.18 15.24 8.71
N THR A 506 -18.02 16.51 8.31
CA THR A 506 -19.05 17.31 7.63
C THR A 506 -18.60 17.68 6.21
N PRO A 507 -19.52 18.09 5.31
CA PRO A 507 -19.16 18.63 3.99
C PRO A 507 -18.11 19.73 4.04
N ALA A 508 -18.31 20.71 4.93
CA ALA A 508 -17.39 21.85 5.09
C ALA A 508 -16.00 21.40 5.58
N ARG A 509 -15.95 20.48 6.55
CA ARG A 509 -14.67 19.94 7.05
C ARG A 509 -13.93 19.18 5.95
N LEU A 510 -14.63 18.35 5.16
CA LEU A 510 -14.00 17.62 4.04
C LEU A 510 -13.43 18.57 2.99
N GLN A 511 -14.15 19.65 2.67
CA GLN A 511 -13.68 20.69 1.75
C GLN A 511 -12.43 21.41 2.29
N GLN A 512 -12.40 21.71 3.58
CA GLN A 512 -11.22 22.28 4.24
C GLN A 512 -10.02 21.34 4.12
N LEU A 513 -10.20 20.05 4.39
CA LEU A 513 -9.17 19.02 4.23
C LEU A 513 -8.69 18.93 2.78
N ALA A 514 -9.61 19.02 1.81
CA ALA A 514 -9.26 19.01 0.38
C ALA A 514 -8.41 20.21 -0.03
N ASN A 515 -8.73 21.41 0.49
CA ASN A 515 -7.93 22.61 0.24
C ASN A 515 -6.51 22.48 0.79
N GLY A 516 -6.34 21.88 1.96
CA GLY A 516 -5.02 21.62 2.53
C GLY A 516 -4.25 20.53 1.76
N ALA A 517 -4.89 19.39 1.51
CA ALA A 517 -4.26 18.23 0.88
C ALA A 517 -3.92 18.44 -0.61
N PHE A 518 -4.75 19.20 -1.34
CA PHE A 518 -4.56 19.50 -2.77
C PHE A 518 -4.06 20.91 -3.00
N SER A 519 -3.22 21.40 -2.10
CA SER A 519 -2.55 22.69 -2.25
C SER A 519 -1.41 22.61 -3.28
N GLY A 520 -1.25 23.67 -4.09
CA GLY A 520 -0.25 23.69 -5.16
C GLY A 520 -0.65 22.89 -6.40
N GLU A 521 0.35 22.54 -7.23
CA GLU A 521 0.16 21.83 -8.49
C GLU A 521 0.30 20.31 -8.27
N PRO A 522 -0.55 19.50 -8.91
CA PRO A 522 -0.40 18.04 -8.85
C PRO A 522 0.82 17.56 -9.63
N LEU A 523 1.42 16.48 -9.18
CA LEU A 523 2.35 15.70 -9.99
C LEU A 523 1.54 14.85 -10.98
N ILE A 524 1.91 14.93 -12.28
CA ILE A 524 1.27 14.15 -13.34
C ILE A 524 2.34 13.37 -14.09
N ILE A 525 2.18 12.05 -14.15
CA ILE A 525 3.03 11.17 -14.95
C ILE A 525 2.16 10.30 -15.85
N LEU A 526 2.52 10.25 -17.12
CA LEU A 526 1.86 9.47 -18.15
C LEU A 526 2.83 8.49 -18.78
N ARG A 527 2.39 7.27 -19.07
CA ARG A 527 3.15 6.28 -19.82
C ARG A 527 2.31 5.75 -20.98
N GLY A 528 2.79 5.92 -22.19
CA GLY A 528 2.09 5.51 -23.42
C GLY A 528 2.87 5.89 -24.68
N ASP A 529 2.27 5.75 -25.83
CA ASP A 529 2.84 6.16 -27.14
C ASP A 529 2.85 7.70 -27.21
N ILE A 530 4.00 8.29 -26.87
CA ILE A 530 4.13 9.74 -26.69
C ILE A 530 3.77 10.51 -27.95
N ASP A 531 4.12 10.01 -29.13
CA ASP A 531 3.88 10.72 -30.40
C ASP A 531 2.36 10.84 -30.69
N LYS A 532 1.55 9.93 -30.16
CA LYS A 532 0.09 9.99 -30.24
C LYS A 532 -0.54 10.81 -29.11
N ILE A 533 0.08 10.83 -27.94
CA ILE A 533 -0.46 11.52 -26.74
C ILE A 533 -0.24 13.04 -26.81
N ILE A 534 0.96 13.49 -27.27
CA ILE A 534 1.36 14.90 -27.25
C ILE A 534 0.35 15.83 -27.94
N PRO A 535 -0.15 15.53 -29.17
CA PRO A 535 -1.10 16.42 -29.84
C PRO A 535 -2.39 16.64 -29.02
N ASP A 536 -2.91 15.57 -28.41
CA ASP A 536 -4.13 15.63 -27.62
C ASP A 536 -3.91 16.42 -26.30
N LEU A 537 -2.80 16.19 -25.61
CA LEU A 537 -2.45 16.94 -24.41
C LEU A 537 -2.22 18.42 -24.71
N THR A 538 -1.47 18.75 -25.75
CA THR A 538 -1.21 20.15 -26.12
C THR A 538 -2.50 20.91 -26.45
N SER A 539 -3.45 20.23 -27.07
CA SER A 539 -4.76 20.83 -27.39
C SER A 539 -5.62 21.08 -26.15
N LYS A 540 -5.58 20.17 -25.17
CA LYS A 540 -6.49 20.21 -23.99
C LYS A 540 -5.87 20.84 -22.75
N LEU A 541 -4.54 20.85 -22.66
CA LEU A 541 -3.77 21.37 -21.53
C LEU A 541 -2.61 22.25 -22.05
N PRO A 542 -2.91 23.32 -22.80
CA PRO A 542 -1.88 24.14 -23.47
C PRO A 542 -0.97 24.87 -22.48
N GLU A 543 -1.42 25.09 -21.25
CA GLU A 543 -0.64 25.72 -20.18
C GLU A 543 0.37 24.79 -19.50
N TRP A 544 0.28 23.48 -19.75
CA TRP A 544 1.14 22.48 -19.14
C TRP A 544 2.38 22.21 -20.00
N GLN A 545 3.55 22.23 -19.36
CA GLN A 545 4.80 21.85 -20.00
C GLN A 545 4.91 20.32 -20.07
N LEU A 546 5.19 19.79 -21.26
CA LEU A 546 5.39 18.36 -21.47
C LEU A 546 6.89 18.03 -21.39
N GLU A 547 7.28 17.15 -20.46
CA GLU A 547 8.69 16.75 -20.25
C GLU A 547 8.83 15.24 -20.44
N ARG A 548 9.62 14.83 -21.44
CA ARG A 548 9.95 13.41 -21.64
C ARG A 548 10.97 12.97 -20.58
N ILE A 549 10.69 11.87 -19.90
CA ILE A 549 11.60 11.28 -18.91
C ILE A 549 11.94 9.84 -19.30
N LYS A 550 13.16 9.42 -18.94
CA LYS A 550 13.58 8.02 -19.00
C LYS A 550 13.49 7.43 -17.61
N VAL A 551 13.11 6.16 -17.53
CA VAL A 551 13.11 5.37 -16.30
C VAL A 551 14.10 4.24 -16.52
N ASP A 552 15.20 4.25 -15.75
CA ASP A 552 16.26 3.23 -15.83
C ASP A 552 15.90 1.95 -15.06
#